data_6ad477ad8526e5553625f9eb86c4b071
#
_entry.id   6ad477ad8526e5553625f9eb86c4b071
#
_cell.length_a   1.000
_cell.length_b   1.000
_cell.length_c   1.000
_cell.angle_alpha   90.00
_cell.angle_beta   90.00
_cell.angle_gamma   90.00
#
_symmetry.space_group_name_H-M   'P 1'
#
loop_
_entity.id
_entity.type
_entity.pdbx_description
1 polymer ?
#
loop_
_entity_poly.entity_id
_entity_poly.type
_entity_poly.pdbx_seq_one_letter_code
_entity_poly.pdbx_strand_id
1 'polypeptide(L)'
;MKKPILAALALCYALGAAAQTPDTAAPEGYRFTDVKILPVTPVKDQSRSGTCWCYSTLSFLESEILRAGGPELDLSEMWIVRNIYFEKAVKYVRLHGSLNLAVGGQAHDVLHGIEAYGIVPEEVYPGLNYGYDKPNFDEIDAVIKAYADAVIKAGGKRSDSRLTTAWQAGLNGILDAYFGPMPGKFTYRGREYTPASFAASLPIDLGDYIEFTSFTHHPFYTEFAMEVPDNWNWDKVWNVPLDEFMQIIDNSLEKGYTISWGTDVSEKGFSRTKGLGIVPEADLEG
;
A
#
# COMPACT_ATOMS: atom_id res chain seq x y z
N MET A 1 42.35 39.37 70.20
CA MET A 1 42.74 39.65 68.80
C MET A 1 43.14 38.31 68.16
N LYS A 2 42.27 37.70 67.43
CA LYS A 2 42.49 36.38 66.80
C LYS A 2 42.46 36.58 65.28
N LYS A 3 43.54 36.22 64.61
CA LYS A 3 43.64 36.23 63.14
C LYS A 3 43.05 34.95 62.57
N PRO A 4 42.31 34.97 61.49
CA PRO A 4 41.88 33.75 60.79
C PRO A 4 42.95 33.30 59.77
N ILE A 5 43.24 32.05 59.82
CA ILE A 5 44.08 31.32 58.86
C ILE A 5 43.26 31.05 57.61
N LEU A 6 43.75 31.51 56.46
CA LEU A 6 43.19 31.16 55.12
C LEU A 6 43.77 29.81 54.71
N ALA A 7 42.92 28.80 54.61
CA ALA A 7 43.30 27.53 54.03
C ALA A 7 42.91 27.54 52.51
N ALA A 8 43.93 27.53 51.67
CA ALA A 8 43.79 27.41 50.26
C ALA A 8 43.57 25.92 49.90
N LEU A 9 42.35 25.58 49.44
CA LEU A 9 42.10 24.26 48.86
C LEU A 9 42.52 24.26 47.37
N ALA A 10 43.60 23.58 47.07
CA ALA A 10 44.00 23.29 45.70
C ALA A 10 43.11 22.12 45.17
N LEU A 11 42.18 22.41 44.26
CA LEU A 11 41.36 21.42 43.59
C LEU A 11 42.13 20.91 42.39
N CYS A 12 42.72 19.71 42.50
CA CYS A 12 43.30 18.99 41.37
C CYS A 12 42.19 18.43 40.47
N TYR A 13 41.95 19.08 39.35
CA TYR A 13 41.18 18.49 38.27
C TYR A 13 42.02 17.40 37.59
N ALA A 14 41.75 16.15 37.91
CA ALA A 14 42.21 15.03 37.12
C ALA A 14 41.32 14.94 35.87
N LEU A 15 41.82 15.45 34.77
CA LEU A 15 41.25 15.15 33.43
C LEU A 15 41.46 13.67 33.16
N GLY A 16 40.46 12.87 33.47
CA GLY A 16 40.32 11.51 32.96
C GLY A 16 40.08 11.57 31.45
N ALA A 17 41.15 11.45 30.68
CA ALA A 17 41.01 11.12 29.28
C ALA A 17 40.41 9.71 29.20
N ALA A 18 39.09 9.66 29.03
CA ALA A 18 38.47 8.43 28.57
C ALA A 18 39.05 8.15 27.19
N ALA A 19 39.96 7.19 27.14
CA ALA A 19 40.38 6.60 25.88
C ALA A 19 39.13 5.98 25.24
N GLN A 20 38.56 6.66 24.25
CA GLN A 20 37.63 6.04 23.33
C GLN A 20 38.40 4.94 22.65
N THR A 21 38.13 3.68 23.02
CA THR A 21 38.52 2.54 22.22
C THR A 21 37.89 2.76 20.85
N PRO A 22 38.70 2.83 19.80
CA PRO A 22 38.10 2.85 18.46
C PRO A 22 37.29 1.58 18.31
N ASP A 23 35.99 1.73 18.09
CA ASP A 23 35.11 0.64 17.70
C ASP A 23 35.57 0.21 16.29
N THR A 24 36.53 -0.71 16.26
CA THR A 24 37.22 -1.13 15.04
C THR A 24 36.56 -2.31 14.35
N ALA A 25 35.39 -2.72 14.79
CA ALA A 25 34.57 -3.65 14.03
C ALA A 25 33.73 -2.84 13.05
N ALA A 26 34.19 -2.72 11.80
CA ALA A 26 33.32 -2.29 10.72
C ALA A 26 32.10 -3.23 10.70
N PRO A 27 30.86 -2.72 10.71
CA PRO A 27 29.70 -3.59 10.64
C PRO A 27 29.83 -4.49 9.42
N GLU A 28 29.81 -5.80 9.65
CA GLU A 28 29.72 -6.77 8.56
C GLU A 28 28.39 -6.56 7.84
N GLY A 29 28.42 -6.39 6.51
CA GLY A 29 27.24 -6.27 5.70
C GLY A 29 27.29 -5.13 4.67
N TYR A 30 26.18 -4.92 4.01
CA TYR A 30 26.03 -3.87 3.02
C TYR A 30 25.95 -2.49 3.69
N ARG A 31 26.63 -1.52 3.08
CA ARG A 31 26.57 -0.12 3.49
C ARG A 31 25.86 0.66 2.40
N PHE A 32 24.83 1.39 2.78
CA PHE A 32 24.09 2.25 1.88
C PHE A 32 24.44 3.71 2.14
N THR A 33 24.44 4.50 1.09
CA THR A 33 24.54 5.95 1.14
C THR A 33 23.30 6.52 0.49
N ASP A 34 22.64 7.45 1.18
CA ASP A 34 21.48 8.15 0.62
C ASP A 34 21.93 9.01 -0.55
N VAL A 35 21.46 8.67 -1.76
CA VAL A 35 21.70 9.45 -2.97
C VAL A 35 20.65 10.55 -3.10
N LYS A 36 19.39 10.21 -2.82
CA LYS A 36 18.27 11.15 -2.87
C LYS A 36 17.16 10.70 -1.91
N ILE A 37 16.64 11.64 -1.14
CA ILE A 37 15.47 11.45 -0.29
C ILE A 37 14.39 12.39 -0.76
N LEU A 38 13.21 11.85 -1.07
CA LEU A 38 12.03 12.62 -1.45
C LEU A 38 11.07 12.75 -0.27
N PRO A 39 10.28 13.83 -0.19
CA PRO A 39 9.23 13.95 0.81
C PRO A 39 8.20 12.83 0.67
N VAL A 40 7.90 12.16 1.78
CA VAL A 40 6.90 11.09 1.87
C VAL A 40 6.11 11.24 3.16
N THR A 41 4.91 10.68 3.19
CA THR A 41 4.13 10.53 4.42
C THR A 41 4.69 9.40 5.30
N PRO A 42 4.35 9.34 6.60
CA PRO A 42 4.80 8.26 7.48
C PRO A 42 4.40 6.88 6.97
N VAL A 43 5.30 5.90 7.15
CA VAL A 43 5.03 4.50 6.81
C VAL A 43 3.92 3.95 7.69
N LYS A 44 2.92 3.32 7.08
CA LYS A 44 1.80 2.68 7.75
C LYS A 44 1.98 1.16 7.83
N ASP A 45 1.36 0.55 8.84
CA ASP A 45 1.41 -0.89 9.09
C ASP A 45 0.12 -1.57 8.63
N GLN A 46 0.16 -2.26 7.50
CA GLN A 46 -0.98 -3.05 7.01
C GLN A 46 -1.34 -4.24 7.91
N SER A 47 -0.48 -4.60 8.86
CA SER A 47 -0.66 -5.74 9.75
C SER A 47 -0.97 -7.05 8.98
N ARG A 48 -2.07 -7.72 9.29
CA ARG A 48 -2.49 -9.00 8.70
C ARG A 48 -3.59 -8.84 7.63
N SER A 49 -3.54 -7.75 6.87
CA SER A 49 -4.58 -7.52 5.85
C SER A 49 -4.22 -8.04 4.46
N GLY A 50 -2.92 -8.18 4.13
CA GLY A 50 -2.48 -8.55 2.78
C GLY A 50 -2.78 -7.48 1.72
N THR A 51 -3.00 -6.23 2.15
CA THR A 51 -3.40 -5.10 1.28
C THR A 51 -2.24 -4.16 0.95
N CYS A 52 -1.00 -4.68 0.88
CA CYS A 52 0.20 -3.89 0.58
C CYS A 52 0.08 -3.07 -0.71
N TRP A 53 -0.62 -3.58 -1.72
CA TRP A 53 -0.91 -2.87 -2.96
C TRP A 53 -1.62 -1.53 -2.73
N CYS A 54 -2.57 -1.50 -1.80
CA CYS A 54 -3.32 -0.29 -1.47
C CYS A 54 -2.47 0.68 -0.64
N TYR A 55 -1.80 0.17 0.40
CA TYR A 55 -0.91 0.98 1.26
C TYR A 55 0.22 1.64 0.48
N SER A 56 0.90 0.89 -0.40
CA SER A 56 2.00 1.45 -1.19
C SER A 56 1.52 2.49 -2.21
N THR A 57 0.39 2.24 -2.86
CA THR A 57 -0.12 3.16 -3.87
C THR A 57 -0.72 4.42 -3.26
N LEU A 58 -1.43 4.34 -2.12
CA LEU A 58 -1.88 5.55 -1.43
C LEU A 58 -0.72 6.36 -0.87
N SER A 59 0.31 5.72 -0.31
CA SER A 59 1.55 6.41 0.11
C SER A 59 2.24 7.12 -1.07
N PHE A 60 2.25 6.48 -2.24
CA PHE A 60 2.73 7.11 -3.48
C PHE A 60 1.88 8.34 -3.84
N LEU A 61 0.55 8.25 -3.86
CA LEU A 61 -0.33 9.38 -4.17
C LEU A 61 -0.23 10.51 -3.13
N GLU A 62 -0.09 10.18 -1.85
CA GLU A 62 0.16 11.15 -0.79
C GLU A 62 1.48 11.92 -1.02
N SER A 63 2.52 11.22 -1.47
CA SER A 63 3.80 11.83 -1.84
C SER A 63 3.67 12.74 -3.06
N GLU A 64 2.86 12.35 -4.05
CA GLU A 64 2.56 13.18 -5.22
C GLU A 64 1.76 14.43 -4.86
N ILE A 65 0.84 14.33 -3.90
CA ILE A 65 0.13 15.50 -3.34
C ILE A 65 1.14 16.46 -2.69
N LEU A 66 2.09 15.96 -1.89
CA LEU A 66 3.16 16.78 -1.32
C LEU A 66 4.03 17.43 -2.41
N ARG A 67 4.43 16.66 -3.42
CA ARG A 67 5.22 17.16 -4.55
C ARG A 67 4.48 18.27 -5.33
N ALA A 68 3.16 18.15 -5.48
CA ALA A 68 2.31 19.17 -6.10
C ALA A 68 2.08 20.42 -5.21
N GLY A 69 2.69 20.48 -4.02
CA GLY A 69 2.52 21.57 -3.05
C GLY A 69 1.24 21.51 -2.24
N GLY A 70 0.57 20.37 -2.24
CA GLY A 70 -0.60 20.09 -1.39
C GLY A 70 -0.23 19.83 0.07
N PRO A 71 -1.23 19.71 0.94
CA PRO A 71 -1.01 19.40 2.34
C PRO A 71 -0.63 17.94 2.54
N GLU A 72 0.05 17.63 3.65
CA GLU A 72 0.17 16.27 4.13
C GLU A 72 -1.23 15.70 4.45
N LEU A 73 -1.55 14.58 3.83
CA LEU A 73 -2.80 13.85 3.99
C LEU A 73 -2.53 12.42 4.40
N ASP A 74 -3.48 11.83 5.07
CA ASP A 74 -3.58 10.43 5.44
C ASP A 74 -4.86 9.89 4.81
N LEU A 75 -4.72 9.16 3.68
CA LEU A 75 -5.85 8.65 2.90
C LEU A 75 -6.25 7.25 3.38
N SER A 76 -7.55 6.96 3.37
CA SER A 76 -8.06 5.69 3.86
C SER A 76 -7.81 4.53 2.89
N GLU A 77 -6.96 3.60 3.28
CA GLU A 77 -6.77 2.34 2.57
C GLU A 77 -8.03 1.49 2.60
N MET A 78 -8.69 1.44 3.76
CA MET A 78 -9.86 0.58 3.93
C MET A 78 -11.08 1.06 3.13
N TRP A 79 -11.14 2.34 2.79
CA TRP A 79 -12.13 2.85 1.83
C TRP A 79 -11.97 2.19 0.45
N ILE A 80 -10.75 2.16 -0.07
CA ILE A 80 -10.45 1.55 -1.37
C ILE A 80 -10.63 0.03 -1.27
N VAL A 81 -10.00 -0.61 -0.28
CA VAL A 81 -10.04 -2.06 -0.10
C VAL A 81 -11.47 -2.59 -0.02
N ARG A 82 -12.34 -1.96 0.77
CA ARG A 82 -13.75 -2.37 0.91
C ARG A 82 -14.51 -2.33 -0.42
N ASN A 83 -14.28 -1.29 -1.24
CA ASN A 83 -14.94 -1.14 -2.53
C ASN A 83 -14.41 -2.15 -3.55
N ILE A 84 -13.10 -2.28 -3.66
CA ILE A 84 -12.46 -3.26 -4.56
C ILE A 84 -12.85 -4.70 -4.17
N TYR A 85 -12.93 -4.99 -2.87
CA TYR A 85 -13.38 -6.31 -2.41
C TYR A 85 -14.81 -6.64 -2.86
N PHE A 86 -15.70 -5.65 -2.82
CA PHE A 86 -17.06 -5.80 -3.35
C PHE A 86 -17.03 -6.12 -4.84
N GLU A 87 -16.27 -5.36 -5.64
CA GLU A 87 -16.18 -5.59 -7.10
C GLU A 87 -15.59 -6.95 -7.44
N LYS A 88 -14.51 -7.33 -6.76
CA LYS A 88 -13.88 -8.66 -6.91
C LYS A 88 -14.87 -9.78 -6.63
N ALA A 89 -15.64 -9.69 -5.56
CA ALA A 89 -16.64 -10.69 -5.22
C ALA A 89 -17.76 -10.75 -6.27
N VAL A 90 -18.20 -9.61 -6.81
CA VAL A 90 -19.16 -9.55 -7.90
C VAL A 90 -18.60 -10.21 -9.17
N LYS A 91 -17.36 -9.90 -9.54
CA LYS A 91 -16.67 -10.50 -10.69
C LYS A 91 -16.46 -12.00 -10.51
N TYR A 92 -16.06 -12.42 -9.30
CA TYR A 92 -15.93 -13.83 -8.93
C TYR A 92 -17.24 -14.61 -9.15
N VAL A 93 -18.35 -14.07 -8.69
CA VAL A 93 -19.68 -14.68 -8.89
C VAL A 93 -20.03 -14.75 -10.38
N ARG A 94 -19.78 -13.69 -11.16
CA ARG A 94 -20.02 -13.64 -12.61
C ARG A 94 -19.17 -14.65 -13.37
N LEU A 95 -17.95 -14.92 -12.91
CA LEU A 95 -17.02 -15.90 -13.49
C LEU A 95 -17.19 -17.30 -12.91
N HIS A 96 -18.28 -17.56 -12.16
CA HIS A 96 -18.57 -18.86 -11.56
C HIS A 96 -17.42 -19.43 -10.70
N GLY A 97 -16.69 -18.57 -10.01
CA GLY A 97 -15.58 -18.97 -9.15
C GLY A 97 -14.22 -19.05 -9.85
N SER A 98 -14.15 -18.72 -11.15
CA SER A 98 -12.90 -18.77 -11.93
C SER A 98 -12.13 -17.43 -11.84
N LEU A 99 -11.91 -16.94 -10.62
CA LEU A 99 -11.15 -15.76 -10.30
C LEU A 99 -10.46 -15.96 -8.95
N ASN A 100 -9.31 -15.34 -8.73
CA ASN A 100 -8.71 -15.27 -7.41
C ASN A 100 -9.50 -14.28 -6.53
N LEU A 101 -10.36 -14.78 -5.65
CA LEU A 101 -11.05 -13.96 -4.65
C LEU A 101 -10.24 -13.98 -3.34
N ALA A 102 -9.22 -13.16 -3.29
CA ALA A 102 -8.34 -12.95 -2.15
C ALA A 102 -8.07 -11.45 -1.98
N VAL A 103 -7.35 -11.05 -0.94
CA VAL A 103 -7.07 -9.66 -0.57
C VAL A 103 -6.12 -8.93 -1.53
N GLY A 104 -5.28 -9.65 -2.28
CA GLY A 104 -4.32 -9.07 -3.20
C GLY A 104 -4.98 -8.17 -4.26
N GLY A 105 -4.22 -7.26 -4.81
CA GLY A 105 -4.62 -6.32 -5.86
C GLY A 105 -3.39 -5.65 -6.46
N GLN A 106 -3.61 -4.69 -7.35
CA GLN A 106 -2.57 -3.97 -8.08
C GLN A 106 -2.70 -2.45 -7.84
N ALA A 107 -1.71 -1.68 -8.27
CA ALA A 107 -1.73 -0.23 -8.11
C ALA A 107 -2.91 0.42 -8.85
N HIS A 108 -3.23 -0.06 -10.05
CA HIS A 108 -4.38 0.43 -10.82
C HIS A 108 -5.73 0.22 -10.12
N ASP A 109 -5.86 -0.77 -9.23
CA ASP A 109 -7.09 -0.93 -8.43
C ASP A 109 -7.35 0.25 -7.51
N VAL A 110 -6.29 0.91 -7.02
CA VAL A 110 -6.42 2.12 -6.19
C VAL A 110 -6.89 3.30 -7.04
N LEU A 111 -6.29 3.49 -8.21
CA LEU A 111 -6.70 4.56 -9.13
C LEU A 111 -8.15 4.37 -9.55
N HIS A 112 -8.52 3.16 -9.97
CA HIS A 112 -9.91 2.78 -10.28
C HIS A 112 -10.85 3.03 -9.10
N GLY A 113 -10.45 2.63 -7.88
CA GLY A 113 -11.25 2.82 -6.67
C GLY A 113 -11.51 4.30 -6.37
N ILE A 114 -10.50 5.16 -6.55
CA ILE A 114 -10.65 6.61 -6.38
C ILE A 114 -11.56 7.20 -7.46
N GLU A 115 -11.40 6.81 -8.72
CA GLU A 115 -12.23 7.27 -9.83
C GLU A 115 -13.70 6.88 -9.65
N ALA A 116 -13.95 5.62 -9.27
CA ALA A 116 -15.31 5.09 -9.17
C ALA A 116 -16.03 5.51 -7.88
N TYR A 117 -15.32 5.62 -6.75
CA TYR A 117 -15.91 5.78 -5.41
C TYR A 117 -15.43 7.03 -4.68
N GLY A 118 -14.50 7.80 -5.25
CA GLY A 118 -13.81 8.86 -4.54
C GLY A 118 -12.87 8.33 -3.48
N ILE A 119 -12.43 9.22 -2.59
CA ILE A 119 -11.54 8.88 -1.47
C ILE A 119 -11.94 9.67 -0.23
N VAL A 120 -11.57 9.20 0.93
CA VAL A 120 -11.77 9.89 2.21
C VAL A 120 -10.47 9.85 3.03
N PRO A 121 -10.28 10.78 3.98
CA PRO A 121 -9.19 10.68 4.95
C PRO A 121 -9.33 9.45 5.85
N GLU A 122 -8.21 8.91 6.34
CA GLU A 122 -8.16 7.76 7.25
C GLU A 122 -9.00 8.01 8.52
N GLU A 123 -8.93 9.21 9.11
CA GLU A 123 -9.71 9.57 10.30
C GLU A 123 -11.24 9.51 10.09
N VAL A 124 -11.69 9.59 8.84
CA VAL A 124 -13.11 9.51 8.46
C VAL A 124 -13.57 8.07 8.32
N TYR A 125 -12.69 7.21 7.82
CA TYR A 125 -13.01 5.81 7.56
C TYR A 125 -11.82 4.89 7.80
N PRO A 126 -11.49 4.57 9.07
CA PRO A 126 -10.40 3.65 9.39
C PRO A 126 -10.71 2.19 9.03
N GLY A 127 -11.97 1.84 8.76
CA GLY A 127 -12.38 0.52 8.33
C GLY A 127 -12.15 -0.60 9.35
N LEU A 128 -12.14 -0.29 10.64
CA LEU A 128 -11.86 -1.23 11.74
C LEU A 128 -13.08 -1.40 12.65
N ASN A 129 -14.18 -1.96 12.12
CA ASN A 129 -15.45 -2.06 12.84
C ASN A 129 -15.67 -3.45 13.50
N TYR A 130 -14.62 -4.23 13.71
CA TYR A 130 -14.70 -5.63 14.17
C TYR A 130 -13.82 -5.93 15.40
N GLY A 131 -13.48 -4.89 16.17
CA GLY A 131 -12.84 -5.04 17.50
C GLY A 131 -11.32 -5.24 17.49
N TYR A 132 -10.65 -4.97 16.37
CA TYR A 132 -9.21 -4.93 16.27
C TYR A 132 -8.69 -3.50 16.14
N ASP A 133 -7.50 -3.25 16.67
CA ASP A 133 -6.81 -1.95 16.55
C ASP A 133 -6.01 -1.83 15.25
N LYS A 134 -5.83 -2.93 14.52
CA LYS A 134 -5.11 -3.03 13.25
C LYS A 134 -5.84 -3.97 12.30
N PRO A 135 -5.66 -3.81 10.98
CA PRO A 135 -6.27 -4.69 9.99
C PRO A 135 -5.90 -6.17 10.20
N ASN A 136 -6.92 -7.02 10.18
CA ASN A 136 -6.77 -8.48 10.20
C ASN A 136 -7.87 -9.10 9.32
N PHE A 137 -7.47 -9.73 8.23
CA PHE A 137 -8.39 -10.23 7.21
C PHE A 137 -8.58 -11.74 7.25
N ASP A 138 -8.00 -12.44 8.23
CA ASP A 138 -8.10 -13.90 8.31
C ASP A 138 -9.58 -14.39 8.31
N GLU A 139 -10.46 -13.68 9.04
CA GLU A 139 -11.89 -14.00 9.08
C GLU A 139 -12.65 -13.44 7.90
N ILE A 140 -12.37 -12.18 7.53
CA ILE A 140 -13.06 -11.46 6.45
C ILE A 140 -12.96 -12.23 5.13
N ASP A 141 -11.77 -12.71 4.79
CA ASP A 141 -11.51 -13.48 3.58
C ASP A 141 -12.32 -14.76 3.53
N ALA A 142 -12.31 -15.52 4.63
CA ALA A 142 -13.04 -16.76 4.72
C ALA A 142 -14.56 -16.55 4.57
N VAL A 143 -15.09 -15.50 5.21
CA VAL A 143 -16.52 -15.18 5.19
C VAL A 143 -16.96 -14.72 3.80
N ILE A 144 -16.24 -13.78 3.19
CA ILE A 144 -16.58 -13.27 1.84
C ILE A 144 -16.51 -14.40 0.81
N LYS A 145 -15.44 -15.21 0.86
CA LYS A 145 -15.26 -16.35 -0.05
C LYS A 145 -16.40 -17.36 0.11
N ALA A 146 -16.73 -17.77 1.34
CA ALA A 146 -17.81 -18.71 1.62
C ALA A 146 -19.17 -18.16 1.15
N TYR A 147 -19.43 -16.88 1.37
CA TYR A 147 -20.65 -16.22 0.92
C TYR A 147 -20.77 -16.25 -0.61
N ALA A 148 -19.72 -15.84 -1.33
CA ALA A 148 -19.70 -15.82 -2.79
C ALA A 148 -19.88 -17.23 -3.38
N ASP A 149 -19.22 -18.25 -2.81
CA ASP A 149 -19.37 -19.65 -3.21
C ASP A 149 -20.81 -20.16 -3.00
N ALA A 150 -21.45 -19.77 -1.91
CA ALA A 150 -22.84 -20.11 -1.65
C ALA A 150 -23.79 -19.49 -2.68
N VAL A 151 -23.54 -18.25 -3.09
CA VAL A 151 -24.28 -17.55 -4.15
C VAL A 151 -24.15 -18.26 -5.49
N ILE A 152 -22.93 -18.64 -5.89
CA ILE A 152 -22.66 -19.40 -7.12
C ILE A 152 -23.40 -20.73 -7.09
N LYS A 153 -23.29 -21.46 -6.00
CA LYS A 153 -23.96 -22.76 -5.81
C LYS A 153 -25.50 -22.66 -5.88
N ALA A 154 -26.06 -21.56 -5.35
CA ALA A 154 -27.48 -21.31 -5.41
C ALA A 154 -27.96 -21.04 -6.83
N GLY A 155 -27.21 -20.25 -7.63
CA GLY A 155 -27.49 -19.97 -9.03
C GLY A 155 -27.57 -21.24 -9.90
N GLY A 156 -26.63 -22.17 -9.71
CA GLY A 156 -26.59 -23.44 -10.43
C GLY A 156 -27.74 -24.41 -10.13
N LYS A 157 -28.49 -24.20 -9.04
CA LYS A 157 -29.61 -25.05 -8.66
C LYS A 157 -30.97 -24.57 -9.14
N ARG A 158 -31.07 -23.34 -9.66
CA ARG A 158 -32.34 -22.76 -10.09
C ARG A 158 -32.69 -23.21 -11.50
N SER A 159 -33.96 -23.50 -11.76
CA SER A 159 -34.44 -23.86 -13.07
C SER A 159 -34.29 -22.74 -14.11
N ASP A 160 -34.28 -21.49 -13.69
CA ASP A 160 -34.11 -20.30 -14.55
C ASP A 160 -32.66 -19.75 -14.55
N SER A 161 -31.74 -20.37 -13.81
CA SER A 161 -30.34 -19.99 -13.68
C SER A 161 -30.11 -18.49 -13.32
N ARG A 162 -31.10 -17.86 -12.70
CA ARG A 162 -31.04 -16.43 -12.36
C ARG A 162 -30.73 -16.23 -10.89
N LEU A 163 -29.79 -15.30 -10.63
CA LEU A 163 -29.57 -14.74 -9.31
C LEU A 163 -30.36 -13.43 -9.18
N THR A 164 -30.92 -13.18 -7.98
CA THR A 164 -31.48 -11.87 -7.64
C THR A 164 -30.32 -10.93 -7.28
N THR A 165 -30.56 -9.62 -7.20
CA THR A 165 -29.56 -8.65 -6.72
C THR A 165 -29.44 -8.62 -5.20
N ALA A 166 -30.32 -9.33 -4.48
CA ALA A 166 -30.33 -9.36 -3.01
C ALA A 166 -28.99 -9.82 -2.39
N TRP A 167 -28.29 -10.73 -3.05
CA TRP A 167 -26.98 -11.19 -2.58
C TRP A 167 -25.93 -10.06 -2.55
N GLN A 168 -26.01 -9.07 -3.45
CA GLN A 168 -25.09 -7.91 -3.42
C GLN A 168 -25.37 -7.01 -2.20
N ALA A 169 -26.65 -6.84 -1.87
CA ALA A 169 -27.01 -6.13 -0.63
C ALA A 169 -26.55 -6.90 0.63
N GLY A 170 -26.67 -8.24 0.62
CA GLY A 170 -26.14 -9.10 1.67
C GLY A 170 -24.61 -8.99 1.81
N LEU A 171 -23.89 -9.00 0.68
CA LEU A 171 -22.42 -8.80 0.67
C LEU A 171 -22.04 -7.42 1.23
N ASN A 172 -22.74 -6.35 0.83
CA ASN A 172 -22.53 -5.02 1.39
C ASN A 172 -22.77 -5.00 2.92
N GLY A 173 -23.79 -5.68 3.41
CA GLY A 173 -24.03 -5.83 4.85
C GLY A 173 -22.89 -6.54 5.59
N ILE A 174 -22.29 -7.57 4.98
CA ILE A 174 -21.10 -8.23 5.52
C ILE A 174 -19.93 -7.24 5.55
N LEU A 175 -19.64 -6.58 4.44
CA LEU A 175 -18.56 -5.59 4.36
C LEU A 175 -18.74 -4.45 5.36
N ASP A 176 -19.97 -3.95 5.53
CA ASP A 176 -20.27 -2.89 6.49
C ASP A 176 -20.11 -3.37 7.95
N ALA A 177 -20.33 -4.65 8.23
CA ALA A 177 -20.07 -5.21 9.55
C ALA A 177 -18.58 -5.19 9.94
N TYR A 178 -17.69 -5.44 8.97
CA TYR A 178 -16.25 -5.44 9.20
C TYR A 178 -15.62 -4.05 9.05
N PHE A 179 -15.94 -3.35 7.98
CA PHE A 179 -15.31 -2.06 7.65
C PHE A 179 -16.05 -0.84 8.20
N GLY A 180 -17.29 -1.02 8.64
CA GLY A 180 -18.19 0.07 8.98
C GLY A 180 -18.99 0.58 7.78
N PRO A 181 -20.11 1.27 8.03
CA PRO A 181 -20.93 1.87 6.97
C PRO A 181 -20.18 3.02 6.30
N MET A 182 -20.26 3.07 4.98
CA MET A 182 -19.59 4.12 4.19
C MET A 182 -20.30 5.46 4.30
N PRO A 183 -19.60 6.54 4.69
CA PRO A 183 -20.20 7.87 4.75
C PRO A 183 -20.44 8.43 3.34
N GLY A 184 -21.66 8.87 3.05
CA GLY A 184 -21.95 9.61 1.82
C GLY A 184 -21.47 11.07 1.85
N LYS A 185 -21.31 11.62 3.06
CA LYS A 185 -20.80 12.97 3.35
C LYS A 185 -20.02 12.95 4.66
N PHE A 186 -19.02 13.81 4.76
CA PHE A 186 -18.19 13.96 5.96
C PHE A 186 -17.64 15.39 6.07
N THR A 187 -17.21 15.75 7.28
CA THR A 187 -16.52 17.02 7.52
C THR A 187 -15.04 16.73 7.76
N TYR A 188 -14.16 17.39 7.02
CA TYR A 188 -12.73 17.30 7.19
C TYR A 188 -12.11 18.70 7.20
N ARG A 189 -11.31 19.00 8.19
CA ARG A 189 -10.67 20.32 8.39
C ARG A 189 -11.66 21.49 8.28
N GLY A 190 -12.88 21.29 8.83
CA GLY A 190 -13.94 22.31 8.89
C GLY A 190 -14.74 22.52 7.60
N ARG A 191 -14.54 21.70 6.58
CA ARG A 191 -15.29 21.74 5.31
C ARG A 191 -16.06 20.44 5.08
N GLU A 192 -17.29 20.54 4.58
CA GLU A 192 -18.08 19.37 4.16
C GLU A 192 -17.64 18.89 2.78
N TYR A 193 -17.53 17.57 2.66
CA TYR A 193 -17.19 16.86 1.42
C TYR A 193 -18.10 15.64 1.22
N THR A 194 -18.23 15.24 -0.04
CA THR A 194 -18.51 13.86 -0.42
C THR A 194 -17.18 13.18 -0.79
N PRO A 195 -17.09 11.84 -0.80
CA PRO A 195 -15.85 11.16 -1.24
C PRO A 195 -15.36 11.63 -2.63
N ALA A 196 -16.28 11.80 -3.57
CA ALA A 196 -15.96 12.30 -4.92
C ALA A 196 -15.47 13.76 -4.89
N SER A 197 -16.11 14.64 -4.10
CA SER A 197 -15.67 16.04 -4.04
C SER A 197 -14.35 16.21 -3.29
N PHE A 198 -14.02 15.30 -2.36
CA PHE A 198 -12.72 15.28 -1.70
C PHE A 198 -11.64 14.81 -2.69
N ALA A 199 -11.86 13.72 -3.43
CA ALA A 199 -10.97 13.27 -4.48
C ALA A 199 -10.68 14.39 -5.51
N ALA A 200 -11.73 15.06 -5.99
CA ALA A 200 -11.59 16.19 -6.94
C ALA A 200 -10.87 17.43 -6.38
N SER A 201 -10.70 17.52 -5.05
CA SER A 201 -9.97 18.61 -4.40
C SER A 201 -8.46 18.34 -4.26
N LEU A 202 -8.01 17.13 -4.54
CA LEU A 202 -6.61 16.76 -4.49
C LEU A 202 -5.86 17.36 -5.68
N PRO A 203 -4.62 17.85 -5.50
CA PRO A 203 -3.85 18.49 -6.57
C PRO A 203 -3.11 17.47 -7.45
N ILE A 204 -3.79 16.37 -7.80
CA ILE A 204 -3.27 15.28 -8.65
C ILE A 204 -4.29 14.93 -9.73
N ASP A 205 -3.82 14.48 -10.88
CA ASP A 205 -4.64 13.90 -11.94
C ASP A 205 -4.28 12.42 -12.06
N LEU A 206 -5.26 11.55 -11.82
CA LEU A 206 -5.04 10.10 -11.83
C LEU A 206 -4.67 9.58 -13.23
N GLY A 207 -5.04 10.30 -14.28
CA GLY A 207 -4.66 9.99 -15.66
C GLY A 207 -3.19 10.22 -16.00
N ASP A 208 -2.44 10.90 -15.12
CA ASP A 208 -1.00 11.15 -15.33
C ASP A 208 -0.13 9.95 -14.93
N TYR A 209 -0.70 8.93 -14.26
CA TYR A 209 0.05 7.79 -13.75
C TYR A 209 -0.01 6.61 -14.72
N ILE A 210 1.13 5.99 -14.97
CA ILE A 210 1.30 4.89 -15.91
C ILE A 210 2.04 3.75 -15.21
N GLU A 211 1.58 2.52 -15.44
CA GLU A 211 2.24 1.32 -14.94
C GLU A 211 3.15 0.70 -15.98
N PHE A 212 4.35 0.33 -15.56
CA PHE A 212 5.36 -0.30 -16.38
C PHE A 212 5.77 -1.66 -15.81
N THR A 213 6.18 -2.54 -16.70
CA THR A 213 6.80 -3.82 -16.38
C THR A 213 7.85 -4.19 -17.41
N SER A 214 8.61 -5.27 -17.16
CA SER A 214 9.61 -5.77 -18.10
C SER A 214 9.57 -7.29 -18.15
N PHE A 215 8.82 -7.84 -19.10
CA PHE A 215 8.71 -9.29 -19.33
C PHE A 215 9.07 -9.66 -20.77
N THR A 216 9.91 -10.67 -20.94
CA THR A 216 10.41 -11.09 -22.26
C THR A 216 9.42 -11.97 -23.04
N HIS A 217 8.39 -12.51 -22.40
CA HIS A 217 7.38 -13.36 -23.06
C HIS A 217 6.26 -12.56 -23.74
N HIS A 218 6.22 -11.23 -23.56
CA HIS A 218 5.35 -10.32 -24.30
C HIS A 218 6.17 -9.34 -25.13
N PRO A 219 5.63 -8.84 -26.26
CA PRO A 219 6.31 -7.83 -27.06
C PRO A 219 6.56 -6.56 -26.25
N PHE A 220 7.78 -6.01 -26.34
CA PHE A 220 8.08 -4.70 -25.77
C PHE A 220 7.33 -3.57 -26.51
N TYR A 221 7.11 -2.46 -25.82
CA TYR A 221 6.40 -1.27 -26.29
C TYR A 221 4.93 -1.53 -26.61
N THR A 222 4.34 -2.50 -25.94
CA THR A 222 2.91 -2.82 -25.99
C THR A 222 2.34 -2.94 -24.59
N GLU A 223 1.02 -2.80 -24.48
CA GLU A 223 0.30 -3.08 -23.25
C GLU A 223 -0.18 -4.53 -23.26
N PHE A 224 -0.11 -5.17 -22.10
CA PHE A 224 -0.72 -6.48 -21.86
C PHE A 224 -1.24 -6.58 -20.43
N ALA A 225 -2.18 -7.47 -20.20
CA ALA A 225 -2.64 -7.78 -18.85
C ALA A 225 -1.66 -8.76 -18.19
N MET A 226 -0.97 -8.34 -17.14
CA MET A 226 -0.06 -9.22 -16.38
C MET A 226 -0.81 -10.46 -15.88
N GLU A 227 -0.24 -11.65 -16.15
CA GLU A 227 -0.80 -12.95 -15.78
C GLU A 227 -0.48 -13.29 -14.31
N VAL A 228 -0.81 -12.40 -13.39
CA VAL A 228 -0.70 -12.65 -11.96
C VAL A 228 -2.09 -12.76 -11.33
N PRO A 229 -2.29 -13.64 -10.34
CA PRO A 229 -3.61 -13.86 -9.74
C PRO A 229 -4.26 -12.60 -9.17
N ASP A 230 -3.45 -11.64 -8.73
CA ASP A 230 -3.89 -10.40 -8.12
C ASP A 230 -4.31 -9.34 -9.14
N ASN A 231 -3.98 -9.51 -10.44
CA ASN A 231 -4.55 -8.71 -11.53
C ASN A 231 -5.96 -9.22 -11.89
N TRP A 232 -6.85 -9.15 -10.91
CA TRP A 232 -8.21 -9.70 -11.01
C TRP A 232 -9.08 -8.99 -12.04
N ASN A 233 -8.77 -7.73 -12.36
CA ASN A 233 -9.52 -6.93 -13.32
C ASN A 233 -8.97 -7.02 -14.75
N TRP A 234 -7.80 -7.66 -14.93
CA TRP A 234 -7.10 -7.81 -16.21
C TRP A 234 -6.67 -6.48 -16.81
N ASP A 235 -6.37 -5.50 -15.96
CA ASP A 235 -5.85 -4.23 -16.40
C ASP A 235 -4.45 -4.37 -16.97
N LYS A 236 -4.13 -3.45 -17.89
CA LYS A 236 -2.94 -3.55 -18.71
C LYS A 236 -1.84 -2.65 -18.19
N VAL A 237 -0.62 -3.13 -18.37
CA VAL A 237 0.61 -2.41 -18.06
C VAL A 237 1.48 -2.31 -19.30
N TRP A 238 2.29 -1.26 -19.40
CA TRP A 238 3.24 -1.09 -20.48
C TRP A 238 4.45 -1.98 -20.27
N ASN A 239 4.83 -2.75 -21.29
CA ASN A 239 6.00 -3.62 -21.29
C ASN A 239 7.17 -2.92 -21.97
N VAL A 240 8.30 -2.76 -21.27
CA VAL A 240 9.50 -2.12 -21.80
C VAL A 240 10.73 -2.99 -21.50
N PRO A 241 11.85 -2.85 -22.28
CA PRO A 241 13.09 -3.54 -21.95
C PRO A 241 13.58 -3.18 -20.54
N LEU A 242 14.26 -4.12 -19.86
CA LEU A 242 14.70 -3.95 -18.48
C LEU A 242 15.58 -2.70 -18.28
N ASP A 243 16.49 -2.44 -19.21
CA ASP A 243 17.36 -1.26 -19.14
C ASP A 243 16.55 0.06 -19.21
N GLU A 244 15.50 0.10 -20.03
CA GLU A 244 14.62 1.27 -20.12
C GLU A 244 13.72 1.35 -18.88
N PHE A 245 13.26 0.23 -18.35
CA PHE A 245 12.50 0.18 -17.09
C PHE A 245 13.32 0.80 -15.94
N MET A 246 14.60 0.42 -15.82
CA MET A 246 15.50 1.02 -14.83
C MET A 246 15.74 2.51 -15.08
N GLN A 247 15.87 2.94 -16.33
CA GLN A 247 16.01 4.35 -16.68
C GLN A 247 14.75 5.17 -16.34
N ILE A 248 13.54 4.59 -16.48
CA ILE A 248 12.30 5.23 -16.06
C ILE A 248 12.32 5.47 -14.54
N ILE A 249 12.74 4.47 -13.75
CA ILE A 249 12.87 4.59 -12.30
C ILE A 249 13.85 5.72 -11.94
N ASP A 250 15.06 5.66 -12.46
CA ASP A 250 16.11 6.65 -12.17
C ASP A 250 15.69 8.07 -12.55
N ASN A 251 15.17 8.25 -13.75
CA ASN A 251 14.71 9.54 -14.24
C ASN A 251 13.53 10.10 -13.41
N SER A 252 12.62 9.24 -12.96
CA SER A 252 11.50 9.66 -12.12
C SER A 252 12.00 10.16 -10.78
N LEU A 253 12.87 9.41 -10.13
CA LEU A 253 13.49 9.81 -8.85
C LEU A 253 14.31 11.10 -9.00
N GLU A 254 15.10 11.24 -10.07
CA GLU A 254 15.87 12.46 -10.34
C GLU A 254 14.97 13.69 -10.49
N LYS A 255 13.82 13.54 -11.13
CA LYS A 255 12.84 14.61 -11.31
C LYS A 255 11.99 14.87 -10.05
N GLY A 256 12.13 14.06 -9.00
CA GLY A 256 11.43 14.27 -7.73
C GLY A 256 10.10 13.52 -7.62
N TYR A 257 9.84 12.57 -8.50
CA TYR A 257 8.69 11.66 -8.39
C TYR A 257 9.03 10.46 -7.52
N THR A 258 8.11 10.03 -6.68
CA THR A 258 8.17 8.73 -6.02
C THR A 258 7.65 7.64 -6.94
N ILE A 259 7.76 6.38 -6.53
CA ILE A 259 7.34 5.23 -7.32
C ILE A 259 6.58 4.25 -6.44
N SER A 260 5.41 3.81 -6.88
CA SER A 260 4.74 2.64 -6.31
C SER A 260 5.32 1.39 -6.96
N TRP A 261 5.94 0.53 -6.16
CA TRP A 261 6.65 -0.65 -6.65
C TRP A 261 6.04 -1.94 -6.12
N GLY A 262 5.54 -2.77 -7.03
CA GLY A 262 5.14 -4.16 -6.75
C GLY A 262 6.30 -5.11 -7.02
N THR A 263 6.63 -5.99 -6.06
CA THR A 263 7.70 -6.98 -6.19
C THR A 263 7.39 -8.23 -5.37
N ASP A 264 7.99 -9.35 -5.74
CA ASP A 264 7.95 -10.56 -4.92
C ASP A 264 8.86 -10.42 -3.69
N VAL A 265 8.25 -10.49 -2.52
CA VAL A 265 8.94 -10.40 -1.22
C VAL A 265 9.17 -11.78 -0.58
N SER A 266 8.83 -12.87 -1.29
CA SER A 266 9.07 -14.25 -0.86
C SER A 266 10.45 -14.79 -1.27
N GLU A 267 11.15 -14.07 -2.14
CA GLU A 267 12.49 -14.37 -2.61
C GLU A 267 13.50 -14.58 -1.47
N LYS A 268 14.41 -15.54 -1.65
CA LYS A 268 15.46 -15.84 -0.64
C LYS A 268 16.36 -14.65 -0.34
N GLY A 269 16.57 -13.77 -1.32
CA GLY A 269 17.35 -12.55 -1.17
C GLY A 269 16.63 -11.43 -0.42
N PHE A 270 15.33 -11.56 -0.14
CA PHE A 270 14.54 -10.54 0.54
C PHE A 270 14.49 -10.81 2.05
N SER A 271 15.05 -9.91 2.85
CA SER A 271 15.05 -9.99 4.32
C SER A 271 14.39 -8.80 4.96
N ARG A 272 13.14 -8.98 5.42
CA ARG A 272 12.38 -7.95 6.15
C ARG A 272 13.10 -7.49 7.42
N THR A 273 13.70 -8.43 8.16
CA THR A 273 14.37 -8.12 9.43
C THR A 273 15.65 -7.33 9.25
N LYS A 274 16.31 -7.44 8.09
CA LYS A 274 17.53 -6.70 7.77
C LYS A 274 17.24 -5.45 6.92
N GLY A 275 16.01 -5.28 6.43
CA GLY A 275 15.66 -4.23 5.49
C GLY A 275 16.45 -4.32 4.19
N LEU A 276 16.67 -5.54 3.67
CA LEU A 276 17.59 -5.80 2.56
C LEU A 276 16.94 -6.72 1.53
N GLY A 277 17.02 -6.33 0.26
CA GLY A 277 16.76 -7.18 -0.89
C GLY A 277 18.04 -7.35 -1.72
N ILE A 278 18.38 -8.57 -2.07
CA ILE A 278 19.57 -8.90 -2.86
C ILE A 278 19.13 -9.75 -4.04
N VAL A 279 19.54 -9.36 -5.24
CA VAL A 279 19.38 -10.19 -6.43
C VAL A 279 20.30 -11.41 -6.29
N PRO A 280 19.79 -12.66 -6.42
CA PRO A 280 20.63 -13.85 -6.34
C PRO A 280 21.67 -13.87 -7.48
N GLU A 281 22.86 -14.46 -7.21
CA GLU A 281 23.93 -14.59 -8.21
C GLU A 281 23.55 -15.50 -9.39
N ALA A 282 22.61 -16.42 -9.16
CA ALA A 282 22.08 -17.29 -10.20
C ALA A 282 20.61 -16.95 -10.41
N ASP A 283 20.26 -16.60 -11.63
CA ASP A 283 18.88 -16.58 -12.08
C ASP A 283 18.37 -18.02 -12.10
N LEU A 284 17.47 -18.33 -11.18
CA LEU A 284 16.91 -19.67 -11.02
C LEU A 284 15.53 -19.81 -11.69
N GLU A 285 14.99 -18.70 -12.15
CA GLU A 285 13.70 -18.64 -12.83
C GLU A 285 13.87 -17.86 -14.12
N GLY A 286 13.61 -18.53 -15.20
CA GLY A 286 13.53 -17.92 -16.53
C GLY A 286 12.17 -17.30 -16.78
#